data_245e281f109abd8683d6f4c9df296d3c
#
_entry.id   245e281f109abd8683d6f4c9df296d3c
#
_cell.length_a   1.000
_cell.length_b   1.000
_cell.length_c   1.000
_cell.angle_alpha   90.00
_cell.angle_beta   90.00
_cell.angle_gamma   90.00
#
_symmetry.space_group_name_H-M   'P 1'
#
loop_
_entity.id
_entity.type
_entity.pdbx_description
1 polymer ?
#
loop_
_entity_poly.entity_id
_entity_poly.type
_entity_poly.pdbx_seq_one_letter_code
_entity_poly.pdbx_strand_id
1 'polypeptide(L)'
;MRKRHASQYANFGSLPMKRLLRNKANYAVLEGLLTTLLEEKVTIQKLLESESNQEDEFDKYNRVDMLAENSKGELVLIEIQNNNEYAYFQRMLFGASKLVTEYINRGQGYDKVRKVYSINIVYFSLGHGKDFVYHGKTEFVGIHEGDVLELSPFQKQTFKVDKVSQLYPEYYILKVNDFNRVAKTPLEEWIYYLNTGNVPENATAPGLDAVKERLKLDHMSREELNAYYKHLDNIVILRDNIETERAEGRAEGRAEGRAETQTAIARNLKSLGMSNEQIAAATGLTEEEINKL
;
A
#
# COMPACT_ATOMS: atom_id res chain seq x y z
N MET A 1 -25.52 11.19 -15.29
CA MET A 1 -25.61 11.91 -14.00
C MET A 1 -25.44 10.94 -12.82
N ARG A 2 -24.27 10.28 -12.66
CA ARG A 2 -23.99 9.36 -11.53
C ARG A 2 -22.50 9.33 -11.18
N LYS A 3 -21.87 10.50 -10.96
CA LYS A 3 -20.45 10.58 -10.58
C LYS A 3 -20.16 11.48 -9.37
N ARG A 4 -21.10 11.68 -8.45
CA ARG A 4 -20.89 12.60 -7.31
C ARG A 4 -21.00 11.98 -5.90
N HIS A 5 -21.11 10.66 -5.74
CA HIS A 5 -21.21 10.06 -4.39
C HIS A 5 -19.97 9.32 -3.88
N ALA A 6 -18.99 9.02 -4.71
CA ALA A 6 -17.81 8.27 -4.28
C ALA A 6 -16.77 9.10 -3.49
N SER A 7 -16.79 10.43 -3.58
CA SER A 7 -15.72 11.26 -2.99
C SER A 7 -15.94 11.70 -1.54
N GLN A 8 -17.13 11.51 -0.97
CA GLN A 8 -17.46 11.96 0.39
C GLN A 8 -17.14 10.96 1.50
N TYR A 9 -16.91 9.69 1.19
CA TYR A 9 -16.62 8.63 2.17
C TYR A 9 -15.13 8.30 2.33
N ALA A 10 -14.27 8.93 1.53
CA ALA A 10 -12.86 8.57 1.37
C ALA A 10 -11.94 8.93 2.55
N ASN A 11 -12.37 9.68 3.54
CA ASN A 11 -11.45 10.28 4.54
C ASN A 11 -11.53 9.73 5.97
N PHE A 12 -12.35 8.71 6.26
CA PHE A 12 -12.64 8.37 7.66
C PHE A 12 -11.99 7.09 8.21
N GLY A 13 -11.55 6.15 7.37
CA GLY A 13 -11.00 4.86 7.84
C GLY A 13 -9.58 4.89 8.38
N SER A 14 -8.78 5.87 7.99
CA SER A 14 -7.37 5.98 8.40
C SER A 14 -7.12 6.82 9.65
N LEU A 15 -8.11 7.56 10.13
CA LEU A 15 -7.92 8.58 11.17
C LEU A 15 -7.41 8.03 12.52
N PRO A 16 -7.92 6.92 13.08
CA PRO A 16 -7.44 6.39 14.35
C PRO A 16 -6.05 5.75 14.25
N MET A 17 -5.77 5.02 13.16
CA MET A 17 -4.43 4.47 12.93
C MET A 17 -3.41 5.58 12.72
N LYS A 18 -3.75 6.59 11.92
CA LYS A 18 -2.92 7.79 11.75
C LYS A 18 -2.70 8.51 13.07
N ARG A 19 -3.72 8.61 13.94
CA ARG A 19 -3.59 9.18 15.30
C ARG A 19 -2.73 8.31 16.21
N LEU A 20 -2.92 6.99 16.18
CA LEU A 20 -2.14 6.06 16.99
C LEU A 20 -0.65 6.14 16.64
N LEU A 21 -0.33 6.15 15.36
CA LEU A 21 1.05 6.24 14.86
C LEU A 21 1.65 7.65 15.05
N ARG A 22 0.86 8.72 14.89
CA ARG A 22 1.31 10.12 15.00
C ARG A 22 1.46 10.63 16.43
N ASN A 23 1.00 9.91 17.42
CA ASN A 23 1.04 10.40 18.78
C ASN A 23 2.47 10.41 19.32
N LYS A 24 3.02 11.63 19.43
CA LYS A 24 4.39 11.91 19.94
C LYS A 24 4.67 11.28 21.32
N ALA A 25 3.64 11.03 22.11
CA ALA A 25 3.78 10.40 23.41
C ALA A 25 4.03 8.89 23.35
N ASN A 26 3.99 8.27 22.17
CA ASN A 26 4.11 6.82 22.06
C ASN A 26 4.75 6.36 20.74
N TYR A 27 6.03 6.60 20.61
CA TYR A 27 6.80 6.02 19.50
C TYR A 27 6.85 4.49 19.54
N ALA A 28 6.58 3.85 20.70
CA ALA A 28 6.68 2.40 20.87
C ALA A 28 5.83 1.61 19.84
N VAL A 29 4.65 2.12 19.48
CA VAL A 29 3.79 1.50 18.46
C VAL A 29 4.45 1.57 17.08
N LEU A 30 4.94 2.75 16.72
CA LEU A 30 5.62 2.99 15.45
C LEU A 30 6.94 2.21 15.37
N GLU A 31 7.76 2.30 16.42
CA GLU A 31 9.03 1.58 16.52
C GLU A 31 8.83 0.07 16.46
N GLY A 32 7.76 -0.44 17.10
CA GLY A 32 7.41 -1.86 17.06
C GLY A 32 7.06 -2.36 15.67
N LEU A 33 6.20 -1.63 14.95
CA LEU A 33 5.86 -1.94 13.56
C LEU A 33 7.12 -1.93 12.68
N LEU A 34 7.91 -0.87 12.76
CA LEU A 34 9.13 -0.71 11.94
C LEU A 34 10.19 -1.75 12.30
N THR A 35 10.39 -2.03 13.58
CA THR A 35 11.33 -3.07 14.04
C THR A 35 10.95 -4.43 13.48
N THR A 36 9.66 -4.74 13.47
CA THR A 36 9.15 -6.00 12.92
C THR A 36 9.29 -6.06 11.39
N LEU A 37 9.00 -4.96 10.71
CA LEU A 37 9.00 -4.90 9.25
C LEU A 37 10.40 -4.88 8.66
N LEU A 38 11.32 -4.12 9.29
CA LEU A 38 12.71 -3.96 8.82
C LEU A 38 13.65 -5.04 9.37
N GLU A 39 13.14 -5.92 10.24
CA GLU A 39 13.92 -6.99 10.91
C GLU A 39 15.14 -6.48 11.68
N GLU A 40 15.12 -5.21 12.08
CA GLU A 40 16.16 -4.57 12.89
C GLU A 40 15.53 -3.60 13.90
N LYS A 41 16.21 -3.39 15.03
CA LYS A 41 15.72 -2.45 16.04
C LYS A 41 15.68 -1.02 15.48
N VAL A 42 14.47 -0.46 15.40
CA VAL A 42 14.24 0.93 14.98
C VAL A 42 13.90 1.78 16.20
N THR A 43 14.57 2.91 16.32
CA THR A 43 14.26 3.94 17.33
C THR A 43 13.97 5.25 16.60
N ILE A 44 12.84 5.87 16.88
CA ILE A 44 12.43 7.14 16.28
C ILE A 44 12.99 8.30 17.09
N GLN A 45 13.72 9.18 16.41
CA GLN A 45 14.22 10.40 17.03
C GLN A 45 13.16 11.51 17.03
N LYS A 46 12.49 11.67 15.88
CA LYS A 46 11.47 12.72 15.73
C LYS A 46 10.48 12.39 14.63
N LEU A 47 9.26 12.89 14.78
CA LEU A 47 8.31 13.01 13.69
C LEU A 47 8.59 14.33 12.97
N LEU A 48 8.67 14.27 11.66
CA LEU A 48 8.90 15.42 10.81
C LEU A 48 7.56 15.92 10.28
N GLU A 49 7.44 17.23 10.13
CA GLU A 49 6.33 17.81 9.38
C GLU A 49 6.73 17.77 7.91
N SER A 50 5.89 17.17 7.07
CA SER A 50 6.09 17.26 5.64
C SER A 50 5.66 18.66 5.21
N GLU A 51 6.57 19.44 4.62
CA GLU A 51 6.30 20.78 4.11
C GLU A 51 5.28 20.82 2.98
N SER A 52 4.89 19.68 2.44
CA SER A 52 3.79 19.56 1.48
C SER A 52 2.42 20.02 2.03
N ASN A 53 2.36 20.55 3.24
CA ASN A 53 1.13 21.04 3.87
C ASN A 53 0.77 22.51 3.60
N GLN A 54 1.59 23.33 2.95
CA GLN A 54 1.34 24.77 2.93
C GLN A 54 1.48 25.54 1.60
N GLU A 55 1.99 24.99 0.52
CA GLU A 55 2.41 25.89 -0.56
C GLU A 55 1.53 25.96 -1.81
N ASP A 56 0.55 25.08 -2.07
CA ASP A 56 -0.39 25.34 -3.18
C ASP A 56 -1.72 24.61 -3.04
N GLU A 57 -2.81 25.29 -3.42
CA GLU A 57 -4.16 24.73 -3.54
C GLU A 57 -4.23 23.56 -4.54
N PHE A 58 -3.21 23.42 -5.38
CA PHE A 58 -3.02 22.32 -6.35
C PHE A 58 -2.29 21.11 -5.79
N ASP A 59 -1.59 21.22 -4.65
CA ASP A 59 -0.82 20.12 -4.02
C ASP A 59 -1.69 19.22 -3.11
N LYS A 60 -3.00 19.20 -3.33
CA LYS A 60 -3.97 18.39 -2.55
C LYS A 60 -3.72 16.87 -2.61
N TYR A 61 -2.84 16.41 -3.48
CA TYR A 61 -2.65 14.98 -3.76
C TYR A 61 -1.47 14.32 -3.04
N ASN A 62 -0.62 15.06 -2.34
CA ASN A 62 0.63 14.54 -1.77
C ASN A 62 0.76 14.68 -0.24
N ARG A 63 -0.33 14.58 0.49
CA ARG A 63 -0.23 14.54 1.95
C ARG A 63 0.35 13.20 2.39
N VAL A 64 1.62 13.23 2.77
CA VAL A 64 2.27 12.17 3.52
C VAL A 64 1.54 11.98 4.85
N ASP A 65 1.12 10.76 5.14
CA ASP A 65 0.41 10.51 6.39
C ASP A 65 1.32 10.65 7.60
N MET A 66 2.56 10.21 7.48
CA MET A 66 3.57 10.36 8.51
C MET A 66 4.98 10.28 7.93
N LEU A 67 5.84 11.18 8.39
CA LEU A 67 7.27 11.19 8.14
C LEU A 67 8.01 11.16 9.46
N ALA A 68 8.97 10.25 9.60
CA ALA A 68 9.80 10.12 10.78
C ALA A 68 11.29 10.05 10.41
N GLU A 69 12.14 10.40 11.37
CA GLU A 69 13.58 10.19 11.31
C GLU A 69 13.97 9.22 12.43
N ASN A 70 14.69 8.16 12.06
CA ASN A 70 15.20 7.19 13.03
C ASN A 70 16.56 7.59 13.60
N SER A 71 17.08 6.82 14.56
CA SER A 71 18.37 7.07 15.23
C SER A 71 19.58 7.02 14.30
N LYS A 72 19.45 6.41 13.12
CA LYS A 72 20.51 6.38 12.10
C LYS A 72 20.45 7.61 11.16
N GLY A 73 19.46 8.49 11.35
CA GLY A 73 19.24 9.63 10.47
C GLY A 73 18.52 9.26 9.16
N GLU A 74 17.96 8.06 9.05
CA GLU A 74 17.22 7.60 7.89
C GLU A 74 15.77 8.13 7.95
N LEU A 75 15.18 8.36 6.79
CA LEU A 75 13.82 8.85 6.66
C LEU A 75 12.84 7.68 6.50
N VAL A 76 11.75 7.71 7.25
CA VAL A 76 10.68 6.73 7.18
C VAL A 76 9.39 7.43 6.81
N LEU A 77 8.94 7.18 5.59
CA LEU A 77 7.68 7.63 5.05
C LEU A 77 6.63 6.55 5.23
N ILE A 78 5.52 6.86 5.88
CA ILE A 78 4.40 5.92 6.03
C ILE A 78 3.16 6.54 5.41
N GLU A 79 2.55 5.82 4.50
CA GLU A 79 1.29 6.16 3.87
C GLU A 79 0.25 5.08 4.18
N ILE A 80 -0.97 5.51 4.53
CA ILE A 80 -2.11 4.64 4.77
C ILE A 80 -3.19 5.03 3.78
N GLN A 81 -3.44 4.16 2.80
CA GLN A 81 -4.35 4.45 1.70
C GLN A 81 -5.52 3.46 1.65
N ASN A 82 -6.73 4.02 1.74
CA ASN A 82 -7.97 3.24 1.71
C ASN A 82 -8.58 3.14 0.32
N ASN A 83 -8.38 4.17 -0.51
CA ASN A 83 -9.00 4.26 -1.82
C ASN A 83 -8.08 3.70 -2.89
N ASN A 84 -8.69 2.98 -3.84
CA ASN A 84 -7.99 2.53 -5.03
C ASN A 84 -7.52 3.75 -5.85
N GLU A 85 -6.23 3.78 -6.14
CA GLU A 85 -5.59 4.82 -6.93
C GLU A 85 -4.83 4.17 -8.08
N TYR A 86 -5.23 4.49 -9.31
CA TYR A 86 -4.66 3.90 -10.53
C TYR A 86 -3.15 4.06 -10.64
N ALA A 87 -2.62 5.23 -10.25
CA ALA A 87 -1.20 5.57 -10.35
C ALA A 87 -0.44 5.40 -9.01
N TYR A 88 -0.88 4.46 -8.15
CA TYR A 88 -0.32 4.35 -6.80
C TYR A 88 1.18 4.00 -6.78
N PHE A 89 1.66 3.16 -7.68
CA PHE A 89 3.10 2.86 -7.79
C PHE A 89 3.93 4.11 -8.13
N GLN A 90 3.42 4.95 -9.05
CA GLN A 90 4.07 6.22 -9.40
C GLN A 90 4.04 7.20 -8.22
N ARG A 91 2.95 7.23 -7.46
CA ARG A 91 2.84 8.03 -6.24
C ARG A 91 3.87 7.63 -5.20
N MET A 92 4.05 6.33 -4.95
CA MET A 92 5.09 5.81 -4.05
C MET A 92 6.49 6.28 -4.47
N LEU A 93 6.82 6.12 -5.77
CA LEU A 93 8.09 6.58 -6.34
C LEU A 93 8.27 8.09 -6.18
N PHE A 94 7.23 8.87 -6.50
CA PHE A 94 7.26 10.34 -6.38
C PHE A 94 7.50 10.75 -4.91
N GLY A 95 6.77 10.19 -3.96
CA GLY A 95 6.92 10.49 -2.53
C GLY A 95 8.33 10.25 -2.00
N ALA A 96 8.90 9.09 -2.32
CA ALA A 96 10.28 8.77 -1.94
C ALA A 96 11.30 9.70 -2.62
N SER A 97 11.12 10.00 -3.91
CA SER A 97 12.01 10.90 -4.68
C SER A 97 11.96 12.34 -4.15
N LYS A 98 10.78 12.81 -3.78
CA LYS A 98 10.60 14.15 -3.16
C LYS A 98 11.41 14.25 -1.87
N LEU A 99 11.33 13.25 -0.98
CA LEU A 99 12.13 13.24 0.24
C LEU A 99 13.63 13.23 -0.01
N VAL A 100 14.10 12.48 -1.00
CA VAL A 100 15.53 12.50 -1.39
C VAL A 100 15.97 13.92 -1.76
N THR A 101 15.14 14.69 -2.46
CA THR A 101 15.47 16.04 -2.91
C THR A 101 15.25 17.11 -1.83
N GLU A 102 14.24 16.96 -0.96
CA GLU A 102 13.94 17.92 0.11
C GLU A 102 15.01 17.91 1.22
N TYR A 103 15.58 16.72 1.50
CA TYR A 103 16.53 16.57 2.61
C TYR A 103 18.00 16.65 2.20
N ILE A 104 18.29 17.14 0.99
CA ILE A 104 19.62 17.54 0.56
C ILE A 104 19.65 19.04 0.28
N ASN A 105 20.54 19.79 0.96
CA ASN A 105 20.66 21.22 0.74
C ASN A 105 21.51 21.53 -0.51
N ARG A 106 21.21 22.66 -1.14
CA ARG A 106 22.02 23.14 -2.27
C ARG A 106 23.49 23.29 -1.85
N GLY A 107 24.39 22.71 -2.65
CA GLY A 107 25.85 22.75 -2.39
C GLY A 107 26.37 21.64 -1.49
N GLN A 108 25.52 20.78 -0.95
CA GLN A 108 25.96 19.57 -0.28
C GLN A 108 26.39 18.50 -1.31
N GLY A 109 27.36 17.65 -0.91
CA GLY A 109 27.74 16.49 -1.70
C GLY A 109 26.67 15.42 -1.71
N TYR A 110 26.63 14.60 -2.75
CA TYR A 110 25.69 13.49 -2.86
C TYR A 110 25.84 12.42 -1.77
N ASP A 111 26.95 12.42 -1.02
CA ASP A 111 27.16 11.60 0.17
C ASP A 111 26.18 11.95 1.32
N LYS A 112 25.47 13.07 1.21
CA LYS A 112 24.45 13.53 2.17
C LYS A 112 23.02 13.11 1.79
N VAL A 113 22.83 12.42 0.66
CA VAL A 113 21.53 11.81 0.33
C VAL A 113 21.21 10.79 1.41
N ARG A 114 20.01 10.93 1.99
CA ARG A 114 19.56 10.10 3.11
C ARG A 114 18.81 8.88 2.60
N LYS A 115 18.98 7.76 3.30
CA LYS A 115 18.15 6.56 3.09
C LYS A 115 16.69 6.88 3.35
N VAL A 116 15.81 6.37 2.49
CA VAL A 116 14.35 6.48 2.61
C VAL A 116 13.74 5.09 2.66
N TYR A 117 12.93 4.83 3.67
CA TYR A 117 12.00 3.71 3.72
C TYR A 117 10.59 4.23 3.43
N SER A 118 9.95 3.72 2.38
CA SER A 118 8.57 4.02 2.01
C SER A 118 7.68 2.85 2.39
N ILE A 119 6.90 3.03 3.46
CA ILE A 119 5.99 2.02 4.01
C ILE A 119 4.57 2.37 3.56
N ASN A 120 3.96 1.48 2.78
CA ASN A 120 2.68 1.71 2.13
C ASN A 120 1.65 0.70 2.63
N ILE A 121 0.75 1.13 3.48
CA ILE A 121 -0.33 0.32 4.05
C ILE A 121 -1.57 0.54 3.21
N VAL A 122 -1.97 -0.46 2.42
CA VAL A 122 -3.06 -0.33 1.45
C VAL A 122 -4.22 -1.25 1.81
N TYR A 123 -5.45 -0.68 1.75
CA TYR A 123 -6.71 -1.36 2.02
C TYR A 123 -7.51 -1.63 0.73
N PHE A 124 -6.84 -1.64 -0.42
CA PHE A 124 -7.43 -1.94 -1.72
C PHE A 124 -6.56 -2.97 -2.46
N SER A 125 -7.09 -3.54 -3.55
CA SER A 125 -6.32 -4.46 -4.40
C SER A 125 -5.29 -3.69 -5.22
N LEU A 126 -4.01 -3.88 -4.91
CA LEU A 126 -2.89 -3.28 -5.62
C LEU A 126 -2.10 -4.36 -6.35
N GLY A 127 -2.13 -4.31 -7.69
CA GLY A 127 -1.43 -5.28 -8.52
C GLY A 127 -1.87 -6.73 -8.31
N HIS A 128 -1.17 -7.67 -8.95
CA HIS A 128 -1.42 -9.09 -8.86
C HIS A 128 -0.27 -9.80 -8.16
N GLY A 129 -0.59 -10.66 -7.20
CA GLY A 129 0.38 -11.44 -6.47
C GLY A 129 -0.28 -12.29 -5.38
N LYS A 130 0.46 -13.25 -4.82
CA LYS A 130 -0.06 -14.20 -3.83
C LYS A 130 0.20 -13.78 -2.39
N ASP A 131 1.14 -12.84 -2.19
CA ASP A 131 1.54 -12.40 -0.87
C ASP A 131 0.77 -11.13 -0.46
N PHE A 132 0.76 -10.85 0.83
CA PHE A 132 0.17 -9.66 1.43
C PHE A 132 1.23 -8.63 1.86
N VAL A 133 2.53 -8.99 1.85
CA VAL A 133 3.64 -8.06 2.04
C VAL A 133 4.63 -8.18 0.89
N TYR A 134 5.00 -7.05 0.32
CA TYR A 134 6.00 -6.97 -0.74
C TYR A 134 7.10 -6.01 -0.34
N HIS A 135 8.36 -6.41 -0.57
CA HIS A 135 9.55 -5.60 -0.34
C HIS A 135 10.23 -5.30 -1.67
N GLY A 136 10.34 -4.02 -2.00
CA GLY A 136 11.03 -3.51 -3.19
C GLY A 136 12.35 -2.86 -2.81
N LYS A 137 13.44 -3.29 -3.43
CA LYS A 137 14.78 -2.73 -3.30
C LYS A 137 15.46 -2.61 -4.65
N THR A 138 16.45 -1.74 -4.77
CA THR A 138 17.24 -1.56 -6.00
C THR A 138 18.47 -2.43 -5.95
N GLU A 139 18.64 -3.28 -6.97
CA GLU A 139 19.84 -4.07 -7.19
C GLU A 139 20.36 -3.82 -8.61
N PHE A 140 21.69 -3.78 -8.77
CA PHE A 140 22.33 -3.68 -10.07
C PHE A 140 22.92 -5.04 -10.43
N VAL A 141 22.33 -5.68 -11.43
CA VAL A 141 22.72 -7.02 -11.87
C VAL A 141 23.49 -6.92 -13.18
N GLY A 142 24.64 -7.57 -13.24
CA GLY A 142 25.48 -7.65 -14.43
C GLY A 142 24.73 -8.29 -15.60
N ILE A 143 24.69 -7.60 -16.76
CA ILE A 143 23.94 -8.09 -17.93
C ILE A 143 24.54 -9.37 -18.51
N HIS A 144 25.84 -9.52 -18.41
CA HIS A 144 26.57 -10.64 -19.02
C HIS A 144 26.80 -11.80 -18.05
N GLU A 145 27.18 -11.49 -16.79
CA GLU A 145 27.62 -12.50 -15.81
C GLU A 145 26.54 -12.81 -14.76
N GLY A 146 25.52 -11.96 -14.64
CA GLY A 146 24.43 -12.16 -13.68
C GLY A 146 24.81 -11.90 -12.22
N ASP A 147 26.01 -11.35 -11.97
CA ASP A 147 26.50 -10.97 -10.65
C ASP A 147 25.82 -9.69 -10.13
N VAL A 148 25.82 -9.49 -8.83
CA VAL A 148 25.32 -8.25 -8.22
C VAL A 148 26.48 -7.30 -7.97
N LEU A 149 26.32 -6.04 -8.45
CA LEU A 149 27.34 -5.00 -8.23
C LEU A 149 27.46 -4.68 -6.75
N GLU A 150 28.65 -4.83 -6.20
CA GLU A 150 28.95 -4.56 -4.80
C GLU A 150 29.68 -3.22 -4.59
N LEU A 151 29.58 -2.69 -3.37
CA LEU A 151 30.38 -1.56 -2.93
C LEU A 151 31.86 -1.98 -2.74
N SER A 152 32.79 -1.12 -3.14
CA SER A 152 34.20 -1.29 -2.79
C SER A 152 34.43 -1.19 -1.27
N PRO A 153 35.53 -1.73 -0.72
CA PRO A 153 35.86 -1.59 0.70
C PRO A 153 35.88 -0.13 1.18
N PHE A 154 36.39 0.78 0.34
CA PHE A 154 36.38 2.21 0.62
C PHE A 154 34.97 2.79 0.73
N GLN A 155 34.06 2.43 -0.20
CA GLN A 155 32.69 2.88 -0.18
C GLN A 155 31.93 2.32 1.03
N LYS A 156 32.10 1.03 1.36
CA LYS A 156 31.50 0.41 2.57
C LYS A 156 31.93 1.16 3.84
N GLN A 157 33.20 1.49 3.96
CA GLN A 157 33.70 2.24 5.10
C GLN A 157 33.19 3.68 5.14
N THR A 158 33.14 4.36 3.99
CA THR A 158 32.76 5.76 3.88
C THR A 158 31.26 5.94 4.15
N PHE A 159 30.42 5.10 3.54
CA PHE A 159 28.96 5.19 3.64
C PHE A 159 28.39 4.41 4.83
N LYS A 160 29.20 3.58 5.48
CA LYS A 160 28.78 2.72 6.61
C LYS A 160 27.63 1.78 6.26
N VAL A 161 27.64 1.24 5.05
CA VAL A 161 26.67 0.28 4.53
C VAL A 161 27.39 -0.84 3.79
N ASP A 162 26.80 -2.03 3.76
CA ASP A 162 27.42 -3.22 3.16
C ASP A 162 27.03 -3.43 1.70
N LYS A 163 25.83 -2.97 1.31
CA LYS A 163 25.23 -3.22 -0.01
C LYS A 163 24.82 -1.93 -0.69
N VAL A 164 24.89 -1.91 -2.03
CA VAL A 164 24.42 -0.79 -2.85
C VAL A 164 22.93 -0.49 -2.59
N SER A 165 22.11 -1.51 -2.41
CA SER A 165 20.67 -1.36 -2.14
C SER A 165 20.37 -0.50 -0.89
N GLN A 166 21.26 -0.50 0.11
CA GLN A 166 21.07 0.30 1.33
C GLN A 166 21.23 1.81 1.11
N LEU A 167 21.78 2.25 -0.03
CA LEU A 167 21.88 3.66 -0.41
C LEU A 167 20.60 4.17 -1.12
N TYR A 168 19.78 3.25 -1.66
CA TYR A 168 18.60 3.57 -2.43
C TYR A 168 17.31 3.52 -1.58
N PRO A 169 16.24 4.19 -1.98
CA PRO A 169 14.95 4.01 -1.32
C PRO A 169 14.51 2.53 -1.32
N GLU A 170 13.93 2.09 -0.22
CA GLU A 170 13.27 0.78 -0.11
C GLU A 170 11.79 0.97 0.10
N TYR A 171 11.00 0.10 -0.53
CA TYR A 171 9.55 0.17 -0.54
C TYR A 171 8.96 -1.07 0.11
N TYR A 172 8.05 -0.86 1.05
CA TYR A 172 7.25 -1.93 1.64
C TYR A 172 5.79 -1.68 1.31
N ILE A 173 5.10 -2.70 0.79
CA ILE A 173 3.67 -2.66 0.49
C ILE A 173 2.99 -3.70 1.35
N LEU A 174 2.10 -3.24 2.24
CA LEU A 174 1.31 -4.08 3.12
C LEU A 174 -0.13 -4.09 2.59
N LYS A 175 -0.52 -5.17 1.90
CA LYS A 175 -1.87 -5.38 1.34
C LYS A 175 -2.75 -5.98 2.42
N VAL A 176 -3.24 -5.14 3.31
CA VAL A 176 -3.88 -5.55 4.57
C VAL A 176 -5.08 -6.47 4.34
N ASN A 177 -5.90 -6.18 3.33
CA ASN A 177 -7.10 -6.97 3.03
C ASN A 177 -6.83 -8.32 2.35
N ASP A 178 -5.60 -8.56 1.90
CA ASP A 178 -5.22 -9.86 1.33
C ASP A 178 -4.82 -10.87 2.42
N PHE A 179 -4.69 -10.42 3.68
CA PHE A 179 -4.41 -11.28 4.83
C PHE A 179 -5.69 -11.97 5.32
N ASN A 180 -5.77 -13.29 5.13
CA ASN A 180 -6.96 -14.10 5.42
C ASN A 180 -6.66 -15.36 6.24
N ARG A 181 -5.55 -15.37 7.00
CA ARG A 181 -5.09 -16.52 7.77
C ARG A 181 -4.83 -16.17 9.24
N VAL A 182 -4.61 -17.20 10.06
CA VAL A 182 -4.21 -17.00 11.46
C VAL A 182 -2.78 -16.46 11.49
N ALA A 183 -2.57 -15.39 12.25
CA ALA A 183 -1.25 -14.81 12.46
C ALA A 183 -0.33 -15.77 13.22
N LYS A 184 0.87 -16.02 12.68
CA LYS A 184 1.87 -16.96 13.24
C LYS A 184 3.22 -16.30 13.48
N THR A 185 3.45 -15.15 12.88
CA THR A 185 4.69 -14.39 13.00
C THR A 185 4.41 -12.97 13.50
N PRO A 186 5.39 -12.28 14.10
CA PRO A 186 5.21 -10.90 14.54
C PRO A 186 4.69 -9.96 13.46
N LEU A 187 5.14 -10.13 12.20
CA LEU A 187 4.65 -9.33 11.08
C LEU A 187 3.18 -9.64 10.76
N GLU A 188 2.79 -10.91 10.78
CA GLU A 188 1.39 -11.31 10.59
C GLU A 188 0.48 -10.81 11.73
N GLU A 189 0.97 -10.73 12.96
CA GLU A 189 0.24 -10.13 14.09
C GLU A 189 -0.04 -8.63 13.84
N TRP A 190 0.95 -7.89 13.31
CA TRP A 190 0.75 -6.51 12.89
C TRP A 190 -0.26 -6.37 11.76
N ILE A 191 -0.16 -7.21 10.70
CA ILE A 191 -1.12 -7.20 9.60
C ILE A 191 -2.53 -7.57 10.08
N TYR A 192 -2.66 -8.56 10.97
CA TYR A 192 -3.93 -8.90 11.59
C TYR A 192 -4.53 -7.71 12.35
N TYR A 193 -3.71 -7.02 13.15
CA TYR A 193 -4.15 -5.81 13.85
C TYR A 193 -4.60 -4.71 12.88
N LEU A 194 -3.82 -4.45 11.84
CA LEU A 194 -4.16 -3.46 10.80
C LEU A 194 -5.48 -3.82 10.09
N ASN A 195 -5.72 -5.13 9.86
CA ASN A 195 -6.91 -5.63 9.16
C ASN A 195 -8.17 -5.61 10.03
N THR A 196 -8.05 -5.95 11.31
CA THR A 196 -9.22 -6.21 12.18
C THR A 196 -9.45 -5.16 13.25
N GLY A 197 -8.45 -4.33 13.55
CA GLY A 197 -8.43 -3.43 14.70
C GLY A 197 -8.20 -4.15 16.04
N ASN A 198 -8.05 -5.49 16.04
CA ASN A 198 -7.88 -6.28 17.24
C ASN A 198 -6.45 -6.81 17.36
N VAL A 199 -5.89 -6.77 18.56
CA VAL A 199 -4.58 -7.37 18.85
C VAL A 199 -4.78 -8.83 19.23
N PRO A 200 -4.04 -9.80 18.65
CA PRO A 200 -4.10 -11.19 19.07
C PRO A 200 -3.82 -11.33 20.57
N GLU A 201 -4.50 -12.28 21.25
CA GLU A 201 -4.34 -12.46 22.71
C GLU A 201 -2.90 -12.69 23.12
N ASN A 202 -2.21 -13.56 22.39
CA ASN A 202 -0.81 -13.95 22.66
C ASN A 202 0.16 -13.26 21.70
N ALA A 203 -0.11 -12.00 21.33
CA ALA A 203 0.76 -11.26 20.43
C ALA A 203 2.16 -11.10 21.04
N THR A 204 3.17 -11.38 20.21
CA THR A 204 4.59 -11.30 20.55
C THR A 204 5.30 -10.16 19.84
N ALA A 205 4.65 -9.57 18.83
CA ALA A 205 5.23 -8.50 18.02
C ALA A 205 5.53 -7.27 18.90
N PRO A 206 6.75 -6.72 18.79
CA PRO A 206 7.11 -5.47 19.46
C PRO A 206 6.08 -4.37 19.19
N GLY A 207 5.70 -3.61 20.23
CA GLY A 207 4.78 -2.48 20.13
C GLY A 207 3.28 -2.84 20.16
N LEU A 208 2.87 -4.09 19.97
CA LEU A 208 1.46 -4.50 20.10
C LEU A 208 0.98 -4.50 21.56
N ASP A 209 1.87 -4.66 22.51
CA ASP A 209 1.59 -4.44 23.94
C ASP A 209 1.20 -3.00 24.23
N ALA A 210 1.91 -2.04 23.66
CA ALA A 210 1.58 -0.62 23.76
C ALA A 210 0.23 -0.29 23.05
N VAL A 211 -0.10 -0.99 21.96
CA VAL A 211 -1.43 -0.91 21.35
C VAL A 211 -2.50 -1.45 22.30
N LYS A 212 -2.30 -2.64 22.90
CA LYS A 212 -3.25 -3.23 23.87
C LYS A 212 -3.54 -2.29 25.04
N GLU A 213 -2.51 -1.66 25.60
CA GLU A 213 -2.69 -0.71 26.72
C GLU A 213 -3.56 0.49 26.31
N ARG A 214 -3.39 0.98 25.07
CA ARG A 214 -4.20 2.10 24.56
C ARG A 214 -5.61 1.71 24.17
N LEU A 215 -5.83 0.45 23.79
CA LEU A 215 -7.16 -0.07 23.48
C LEU A 215 -7.96 -0.43 24.74
N LYS A 216 -7.40 -0.30 25.95
CA LYS A 216 -8.17 -0.44 27.18
C LYS A 216 -9.21 0.68 27.26
N LEU A 217 -10.46 0.31 27.04
CA LEU A 217 -11.60 1.25 26.98
C LEU A 217 -11.73 2.10 28.23
N ASP A 218 -11.36 1.55 29.39
CA ASP A 218 -11.42 2.21 30.71
C ASP A 218 -10.48 3.44 30.81
N HIS A 219 -9.47 3.52 29.95
CA HIS A 219 -8.48 4.60 29.93
C HIS A 219 -8.69 5.60 28.79
N MET A 220 -9.70 5.37 27.95
CA MET A 220 -10.02 6.25 26.84
C MET A 220 -10.91 7.40 27.28
N SER A 221 -10.60 8.61 26.84
CA SER A 221 -11.54 9.71 26.89
C SER A 221 -12.77 9.41 26.04
N ARG A 222 -13.88 10.10 26.30
CA ARG A 222 -15.12 9.95 25.51
C ARG A 222 -14.91 10.22 24.01
N GLU A 223 -14.01 11.12 23.68
CA GLU A 223 -13.66 11.45 22.29
C GLU A 223 -12.84 10.33 21.64
N GLU A 224 -11.86 9.77 22.36
CA GLU A 224 -11.06 8.63 21.90
C GLU A 224 -11.90 7.37 21.72
N LEU A 225 -12.83 7.10 22.65
CA LEU A 225 -13.76 5.99 22.57
C LEU A 225 -14.68 6.09 21.34
N ASN A 226 -15.25 7.28 21.10
CA ASN A 226 -16.06 7.52 19.90
C ASN A 226 -15.25 7.37 18.61
N ALA A 227 -14.01 7.84 18.60
CA ALA A 227 -13.11 7.68 17.46
C ALA A 227 -12.74 6.21 17.23
N TYR A 228 -12.55 5.43 18.31
CA TYR A 228 -12.29 3.99 18.25
C TYR A 228 -13.48 3.21 17.65
N TYR A 229 -14.70 3.41 18.15
CA TYR A 229 -15.88 2.75 17.60
C TYR A 229 -16.11 3.13 16.13
N LYS A 230 -15.98 4.39 15.79
CA LYS A 230 -16.06 4.85 14.39
C LYS A 230 -15.01 4.21 13.50
N HIS A 231 -13.84 3.88 14.04
CA HIS A 231 -12.81 3.14 13.31
C HIS A 231 -13.22 1.70 13.01
N LEU A 232 -13.75 1.00 14.00
CA LEU A 232 -14.24 -0.37 13.81
C LEU A 232 -15.34 -0.42 12.75
N ASP A 233 -16.32 0.50 12.83
CA ASP A 233 -17.39 0.61 11.82
C ASP A 233 -16.82 0.85 10.42
N ASN A 234 -15.81 1.69 10.29
CA ASN A 234 -15.17 1.99 9.01
C ASN A 234 -14.40 0.79 8.44
N ILE A 235 -13.75 -0.02 9.28
CA ILE A 235 -13.09 -1.26 8.83
C ILE A 235 -14.13 -2.22 8.22
N VAL A 236 -15.29 -2.36 8.86
CA VAL A 236 -16.39 -3.20 8.33
C VAL A 236 -16.88 -2.67 6.99
N ILE A 237 -17.20 -1.37 6.91
CA ILE A 237 -17.68 -0.72 5.68
C ILE A 237 -16.65 -0.84 4.55
N LEU A 238 -15.37 -0.66 4.84
CA LEU A 238 -14.30 -0.81 3.83
C LEU A 238 -14.23 -2.24 3.30
N ARG A 239 -14.34 -3.23 4.19
CA ARG A 239 -14.33 -4.64 3.81
C ARG A 239 -15.52 -4.96 2.90
N ASP A 240 -16.73 -4.54 3.28
CA ASP A 240 -17.94 -4.76 2.51
C ASP A 240 -17.87 -4.09 1.13
N ASN A 241 -17.34 -2.86 1.05
CA ASN A 241 -17.16 -2.14 -0.20
C ASN A 241 -16.17 -2.87 -1.13
N ILE A 242 -15.05 -3.36 -0.58
CA ILE A 242 -14.05 -4.09 -1.36
C ILE A 242 -14.59 -5.44 -1.86
N GLU A 243 -15.36 -6.15 -1.02
CA GLU A 243 -16.01 -7.39 -1.44
C GLU A 243 -17.01 -7.14 -2.56
N THR A 244 -17.79 -6.05 -2.46
CA THR A 244 -18.74 -5.61 -3.48
C THR A 244 -18.02 -5.27 -4.78
N GLU A 245 -16.99 -4.41 -4.75
CA GLU A 245 -16.21 -4.05 -5.94
C GLU A 245 -15.55 -5.28 -6.60
N ARG A 246 -15.04 -6.21 -5.78
CA ARG A 246 -14.49 -7.48 -6.30
C ARG A 246 -15.55 -8.37 -6.95
N ALA A 247 -16.75 -8.41 -6.39
CA ALA A 247 -17.86 -9.19 -6.95
C ALA A 247 -18.38 -8.57 -8.26
N GLU A 248 -18.54 -7.26 -8.30
CA GLU A 248 -18.93 -6.52 -9.49
C GLU A 248 -17.89 -6.66 -10.61
N GLY A 249 -16.61 -6.41 -10.32
CA GLY A 249 -15.53 -6.56 -11.30
C GLY A 249 -15.39 -7.99 -11.85
N ARG A 250 -15.65 -9.02 -11.01
CA ARG A 250 -15.71 -10.41 -11.50
C ARG A 250 -16.91 -10.68 -12.38
N ALA A 251 -18.05 -10.07 -12.08
CA ALA A 251 -19.26 -10.22 -12.88
C ALA A 251 -19.09 -9.53 -14.24
N GLU A 252 -18.58 -8.31 -14.24
CA GLU A 252 -18.26 -7.55 -15.46
C GLU A 252 -17.23 -8.28 -16.32
N GLY A 253 -16.08 -8.68 -15.76
CA GLY A 253 -15.04 -9.40 -16.50
C GLY A 253 -15.52 -10.74 -17.07
N ARG A 254 -16.45 -11.44 -16.39
CA ARG A 254 -17.09 -12.64 -16.94
C ARG A 254 -18.04 -12.32 -18.09
N ALA A 255 -18.79 -11.22 -18.00
CA ALA A 255 -19.68 -10.78 -19.05
C ALA A 255 -18.92 -10.35 -20.30
N GLU A 256 -17.87 -9.54 -20.11
CA GLU A 256 -16.98 -9.11 -21.20
C GLU A 256 -16.27 -10.31 -21.86
N GLY A 257 -15.66 -11.21 -21.08
CA GLY A 257 -14.98 -12.39 -21.61
C GLY A 257 -15.93 -13.34 -22.36
N ARG A 258 -17.22 -13.45 -21.95
CA ARG A 258 -18.24 -14.17 -22.71
C ARG A 258 -18.55 -13.48 -24.04
N ALA A 259 -18.75 -12.18 -24.03
CA ALA A 259 -19.08 -11.40 -25.24
C ALA A 259 -17.91 -11.45 -26.26
N GLU A 260 -16.67 -11.31 -25.78
CA GLU A 260 -15.48 -11.45 -26.63
C GLU A 260 -15.35 -12.84 -27.24
N THR A 261 -15.57 -13.88 -26.41
CA THR A 261 -15.52 -15.29 -26.87
C THR A 261 -16.61 -15.56 -27.90
N GLN A 262 -17.84 -15.13 -27.65
CA GLN A 262 -18.97 -15.27 -28.59
C GLN A 262 -18.68 -14.55 -29.92
N THR A 263 -18.13 -13.36 -29.85
CA THR A 263 -17.72 -12.58 -31.04
C THR A 263 -16.62 -13.28 -31.83
N ALA A 264 -15.60 -13.80 -31.15
CA ALA A 264 -14.50 -14.53 -31.78
C ALA A 264 -15.00 -15.83 -32.46
N ILE A 265 -15.86 -16.58 -31.79
CA ILE A 265 -16.49 -17.79 -32.37
C ILE A 265 -17.33 -17.41 -33.59
N ALA A 266 -18.16 -16.35 -33.51
CA ALA A 266 -18.99 -15.92 -34.62
C ALA A 266 -18.17 -15.52 -35.84
N ARG A 267 -17.05 -14.79 -35.67
CA ARG A 267 -16.12 -14.48 -36.77
C ARG A 267 -15.54 -15.72 -37.42
N ASN A 268 -15.12 -16.70 -36.62
CA ASN A 268 -14.58 -17.96 -37.12
C ASN A 268 -15.62 -18.73 -37.92
N LEU A 269 -16.85 -18.89 -37.40
CA LEU A 269 -17.93 -19.56 -38.09
C LEU A 269 -18.34 -18.84 -39.40
N LYS A 270 -18.33 -17.51 -39.40
CA LYS A 270 -18.57 -16.70 -40.59
C LYS A 270 -17.49 -16.92 -41.68
N SER A 271 -16.21 -17.02 -41.25
CA SER A 271 -15.12 -17.33 -42.17
C SER A 271 -15.19 -18.73 -42.76
N LEU A 272 -15.84 -19.68 -42.07
CA LEU A 272 -16.10 -21.05 -42.56
C LEU A 272 -17.34 -21.14 -43.48
N GLY A 273 -18.03 -20.01 -43.74
CA GLY A 273 -19.16 -19.95 -44.65
C GLY A 273 -20.49 -20.39 -44.05
N MET A 274 -20.62 -20.44 -42.74
CA MET A 274 -21.91 -20.72 -42.10
C MET A 274 -22.91 -19.58 -42.27
N SER A 275 -24.20 -19.91 -42.31
CA SER A 275 -25.26 -18.91 -42.42
C SER A 275 -25.42 -18.15 -41.06
N ASN A 276 -25.92 -16.88 -41.14
CA ASN A 276 -26.16 -16.07 -39.92
C ASN A 276 -27.08 -16.76 -38.94
N GLU A 277 -28.10 -17.50 -39.39
CA GLU A 277 -28.99 -18.29 -38.55
C GLU A 277 -28.24 -19.37 -37.76
N GLN A 278 -27.32 -20.08 -38.43
CA GLN A 278 -26.49 -21.11 -37.79
C GLN A 278 -25.52 -20.48 -36.77
N ILE A 279 -24.93 -19.34 -37.11
CA ILE A 279 -24.04 -18.59 -36.22
C ILE A 279 -24.80 -18.07 -35.00
N ALA A 280 -26.01 -17.52 -35.20
CA ALA A 280 -26.87 -17.06 -34.11
C ALA A 280 -27.24 -18.20 -33.14
N ALA A 281 -27.62 -19.37 -33.70
CA ALA A 281 -27.94 -20.54 -32.90
C ALA A 281 -26.74 -21.07 -32.08
N ALA A 282 -25.52 -20.96 -32.63
CA ALA A 282 -24.29 -21.42 -31.98
C ALA A 282 -23.72 -20.44 -30.93
N THR A 283 -23.90 -19.15 -31.13
CA THR A 283 -23.24 -18.10 -30.30
C THR A 283 -24.20 -17.33 -29.42
N GLY A 284 -25.52 -17.36 -29.74
CA GLY A 284 -26.52 -16.54 -29.05
C GLY A 284 -26.49 -15.05 -29.45
N LEU A 285 -25.68 -14.67 -30.42
CA LEU A 285 -25.65 -13.31 -30.98
C LEU A 285 -26.85 -13.06 -31.90
N THR A 286 -27.31 -11.85 -31.97
CA THR A 286 -28.35 -11.45 -32.90
C THR A 286 -27.83 -11.38 -34.33
N GLU A 287 -28.71 -11.49 -35.31
CA GLU A 287 -28.32 -11.35 -36.73
C GLU A 287 -27.71 -9.96 -37.03
N GLU A 288 -28.18 -8.93 -36.34
CA GLU A 288 -27.62 -7.57 -36.48
C GLU A 288 -26.18 -7.48 -35.97
N GLU A 289 -25.86 -8.16 -34.85
CA GLU A 289 -24.48 -8.23 -34.32
C GLU A 289 -23.58 -9.05 -35.23
N ILE A 290 -24.08 -10.18 -35.78
CA ILE A 290 -23.35 -11.02 -36.72
C ILE A 290 -23.05 -10.29 -38.04
N ASN A 291 -24.00 -9.44 -38.51
CA ASN A 291 -23.78 -8.67 -39.72
C ASN A 291 -22.71 -7.61 -39.59
N LYS A 292 -22.46 -7.10 -38.36
CA LYS A 292 -21.42 -6.10 -38.07
C LYS A 292 -20.01 -6.72 -37.89
N LEU A 293 -19.90 -8.03 -37.80
CA LEU A 293 -18.63 -8.78 -37.75
C LEU A 293 -18.03 -9.04 -39.11
#